data_8eecea088735318696a0c7e954af6360
#
_entry.id   8eecea088735318696a0c7e954af6360
#
_cell.length_a   1.000
_cell.length_b   1.000
_cell.length_c   1.000
_cell.angle_alpha   90.00
_cell.angle_beta   90.00
_cell.angle_gamma   90.00
#
_symmetry.space_group_name_H-M   'P 1'
#
loop_
_entity.id
_entity.type
_entity.pdbx_description
1 polymer ?
#
loop_
_entity_poly.entity_id
_entity_poly.type
_entity_poly.pdbx_seq_one_letter_code
_entity_poly.pdbx_strand_id
1 'polypeptide(L)'
;METNEVPFAMFHYQLDGKEYADDLYSSISPEVFYKMIGDGAQPVTSQVNAEAYCALFEPVLKSGKDVLHLTLSSGISGSINSANVAKTQMEEKYPDRRVMVVDSLAASSGYGMLVEQTLENQRAGMSLEENAAWIVAHRNTLHHWFFSTDLTSYIRGGRVSKTAGFSERCSISVRC
;
A
#
# COMPACT_ATOMS: atom_id res chain seq x y z
N MET A 1 -18.56 14.43 2.00
CA MET A 1 -17.94 13.18 1.45
C MET A 1 -18.33 12.07 2.40
N GLU A 2 -19.11 11.11 1.95
CA GLU A 2 -19.33 9.89 2.72
C GLU A 2 -17.98 9.23 2.87
N THR A 3 -17.53 9.01 4.10
CA THR A 3 -16.32 8.26 4.39
C THR A 3 -16.63 6.80 4.06
N ASN A 4 -16.04 6.30 2.98
CA ASN A 4 -16.06 4.87 2.70
C ASN A 4 -15.23 4.21 3.82
N GLU A 5 -15.89 3.49 4.71
CA GLU A 5 -15.22 2.72 5.76
C GLU A 5 -14.52 1.49 5.16
N VAL A 6 -13.35 1.71 4.57
CA VAL A 6 -12.51 0.65 4.03
C VAL A 6 -11.52 0.26 5.11
N PRO A 7 -11.55 -0.99 5.61
CA PRO A 7 -10.53 -1.47 6.53
C PRO A 7 -9.14 -1.45 5.87
N PHE A 8 -8.12 -1.02 6.60
CA PHE A 8 -6.77 -0.94 6.09
C PHE A 8 -5.74 -1.40 7.13
N ALA A 9 -4.61 -1.92 6.65
CA ALA A 9 -3.47 -2.24 7.49
C ALA A 9 -2.49 -1.07 7.48
N MET A 10 -2.07 -0.65 8.67
CA MET A 10 -1.12 0.46 8.83
C MET A 10 0.31 -0.02 8.56
N PHE A 11 1.05 0.75 7.79
CA PHE A 11 2.50 0.66 7.77
C PHE A 11 3.07 1.24 9.08
N HIS A 12 4.32 0.89 9.38
CA HIS A 12 5.04 1.48 10.49
C HIS A 12 6.35 2.08 10.01
N TYR A 13 6.85 3.05 10.74
CA TYR A 13 8.17 3.63 10.51
C TYR A 13 8.85 3.95 11.84
N GLN A 14 10.16 3.84 11.83
CA GLN A 14 11.00 4.29 12.94
C GLN A 14 11.56 5.67 12.62
N LEU A 15 11.55 6.56 13.61
CA LEU A 15 12.10 7.90 13.53
C LEU A 15 12.79 8.19 14.86
N ASP A 16 14.10 8.44 14.81
CA ASP A 16 14.94 8.66 16.00
C ASP A 16 14.80 7.57 17.08
N GLY A 17 14.74 6.31 16.65
CA GLY A 17 14.64 5.15 17.54
C GLY A 17 13.25 4.90 18.13
N LYS A 18 12.26 5.72 17.79
CA LYS A 18 10.86 5.52 18.18
C LYS A 18 10.05 5.02 17.00
N GLU A 19 9.16 4.03 17.25
CA GLU A 19 8.24 3.51 16.25
C GLU A 19 6.94 4.31 16.23
N TYR A 20 6.44 4.54 15.03
CA TYR A 20 5.17 5.20 14.74
C TYR A 20 4.38 4.38 13.74
N ALA A 21 3.06 4.34 13.91
CA ALA A 21 2.15 3.86 12.87
C ALA A 21 1.93 4.96 11.82
N ASP A 22 1.77 4.56 10.58
CA ASP A 22 1.27 5.43 9.50
C ASP A 22 -0.27 5.48 9.61
N ASP A 23 -0.73 6.31 10.52
CA ASP A 23 -2.13 6.46 10.92
C ASP A 23 -2.80 7.69 10.29
N LEU A 24 -2.36 8.06 9.10
CA LEU A 24 -2.86 9.22 8.35
C LEU A 24 -2.69 10.53 9.13
N TYR A 25 -1.53 10.68 9.79
CA TYR A 25 -1.14 11.86 10.58
C TYR A 25 -1.96 12.09 11.86
N SER A 26 -2.66 11.08 12.37
CA SER A 26 -3.39 11.20 13.64
C SER A 26 -2.46 11.35 14.85
N SER A 27 -1.31 10.63 14.85
CA SER A 27 -0.32 10.66 15.95
C SER A 27 0.72 11.77 15.80
N ILE A 28 1.08 12.13 14.57
CA ILE A 28 2.10 13.13 14.27
C ILE A 28 1.68 13.96 13.05
N SER A 29 1.64 15.28 13.19
CA SER A 29 1.25 16.12 12.06
C SER A 29 2.33 16.16 10.96
N PRO A 30 1.95 16.41 9.68
CA PRO A 30 2.91 16.56 8.60
C PRO A 30 4.01 17.59 8.90
N GLU A 31 3.64 18.72 9.50
CA GLU A 31 4.57 19.80 9.83
C GLU A 31 5.65 19.33 10.80
N VAL A 32 5.25 18.58 11.85
CA VAL A 32 6.18 18.03 12.84
C VAL A 32 7.06 16.97 12.20
N PHE A 33 6.48 16.06 11.41
CA PHE A 33 7.21 15.01 10.71
C PHE A 33 8.28 15.58 9.78
N TYR A 34 7.89 16.51 8.90
CA TYR A 34 8.83 17.11 7.95
C TYR A 34 9.86 18.02 8.63
N LYS A 35 9.50 18.66 9.75
CA LYS A 35 10.47 19.39 10.56
C LYS A 35 11.55 18.46 11.12
N MET A 36 11.18 17.31 11.68
CA MET A 36 12.13 16.31 12.18
C MET A 36 13.08 15.84 11.09
N ILE A 37 12.57 15.57 9.87
CA ILE A 37 13.39 15.21 8.72
C ILE A 37 14.35 16.35 8.35
N GLY A 38 13.87 17.59 8.35
CA GLY A 38 14.69 18.78 8.11
C GLY A 38 15.80 18.97 9.14
N ASP A 39 15.53 18.60 10.38
CA ASP A 39 16.50 18.62 11.50
C ASP A 39 17.48 17.40 11.45
N GLY A 40 17.33 16.49 10.47
CA GLY A 40 18.26 15.39 10.21
C GLY A 40 17.76 14.00 10.59
N ALA A 41 16.54 13.86 11.11
CA ALA A 41 15.95 12.57 11.41
C ALA A 41 15.78 11.72 10.13
N GLN A 42 16.00 10.42 10.24
CA GLN A 42 15.92 9.50 9.10
C GLN A 42 14.82 8.46 9.33
N PRO A 43 13.66 8.60 8.67
CA PRO A 43 12.61 7.61 8.79
C PRO A 43 13.00 6.32 8.06
N VAL A 44 12.77 5.18 8.73
CA VAL A 44 12.95 3.83 8.18
C VAL A 44 11.60 3.13 8.23
N THR A 45 11.02 2.84 7.06
CA THR A 45 9.72 2.17 6.96
C THR A 45 9.85 0.66 7.08
N SER A 46 8.85 0.02 7.69
CA SER A 46 8.67 -1.43 7.69
C SER A 46 7.43 -1.81 6.87
N GLN A 47 7.46 -2.98 6.25
CA GLN A 47 6.29 -3.53 5.57
C GLN A 47 5.27 -4.08 6.59
N VAL A 48 4.01 -4.18 6.20
CA VAL A 48 2.98 -4.88 6.98
C VAL A 48 3.31 -6.37 7.00
N ASN A 49 3.27 -6.98 8.18
CA ASN A 49 3.52 -8.42 8.35
C ASN A 49 2.25 -9.26 8.13
N ALA A 50 2.42 -10.59 8.03
CA ALA A 50 1.31 -11.50 7.79
C ALA A 50 0.29 -11.54 8.95
N GLU A 51 0.74 -11.37 10.19
CA GLU A 51 -0.12 -11.36 11.37
C GLU A 51 -1.09 -10.17 11.34
N ALA A 52 -0.61 -8.97 10.97
CA ALA A 52 -1.44 -7.79 10.82
C ALA A 52 -2.49 -7.98 9.70
N TYR A 53 -2.13 -8.62 8.59
CA TYR A 53 -3.09 -8.95 7.53
C TYR A 53 -4.10 -10.02 7.98
N CYS A 54 -3.69 -11.03 8.75
CA CYS A 54 -4.63 -11.97 9.33
C CYS A 54 -5.64 -11.26 10.24
N ALA A 55 -5.16 -10.37 11.09
CA ALA A 55 -6.04 -9.58 11.98
C ALA A 55 -7.01 -8.68 11.18
N LEU A 56 -6.59 -8.18 10.00
CA LEU A 56 -7.44 -7.39 9.11
C LEU A 56 -8.51 -8.25 8.41
N PHE A 57 -8.14 -9.44 7.90
CA PHE A 57 -9.03 -10.27 7.10
C PHE A 57 -10.02 -11.05 7.96
N GLU A 58 -9.61 -11.52 9.12
CA GLU A 58 -10.39 -12.44 9.95
C GLU A 58 -11.78 -11.93 10.34
N PRO A 59 -11.99 -10.68 10.76
CA PRO A 59 -13.32 -10.18 11.10
C PRO A 59 -14.29 -10.22 9.91
N VAL A 60 -13.79 -9.95 8.69
CA VAL A 60 -14.58 -9.99 7.46
C VAL A 60 -15.00 -11.43 7.15
N LEU A 61 -14.05 -12.36 7.18
CA LEU A 61 -14.32 -13.78 6.91
C LEU A 61 -15.26 -14.39 7.96
N LYS A 62 -15.11 -14.05 9.24
CA LYS A 62 -16.03 -14.44 10.32
C LYS A 62 -17.45 -13.93 10.11
N SER A 63 -17.62 -12.79 9.45
CA SER A 63 -18.94 -12.24 9.11
C SER A 63 -19.60 -12.94 7.91
N GLY A 64 -18.93 -13.97 7.35
CA GLY A 64 -19.44 -14.71 6.19
C GLY A 64 -19.19 -14.01 4.84
N LYS A 65 -18.29 -13.02 4.79
CA LYS A 65 -17.92 -12.28 3.58
C LYS A 65 -16.54 -12.71 3.09
N ASP A 66 -16.32 -12.53 1.80
CA ASP A 66 -15.02 -12.73 1.17
C ASP A 66 -14.21 -11.42 1.18
N VAL A 67 -12.90 -11.51 0.95
CA VAL A 67 -11.97 -10.36 0.99
C VAL A 67 -11.34 -10.14 -0.37
N LEU A 68 -11.45 -8.91 -0.90
CA LEU A 68 -10.60 -8.40 -1.97
C LEU A 68 -9.64 -7.37 -1.37
N HIS A 69 -8.35 -7.72 -1.34
CA HIS A 69 -7.30 -6.89 -0.78
C HIS A 69 -6.40 -6.35 -1.88
N LEU A 70 -6.28 -5.03 -1.97
CA LEU A 70 -5.31 -4.36 -2.82
C LEU A 70 -4.06 -4.06 -2.00
N THR A 71 -2.89 -4.40 -2.54
CA THR A 71 -1.62 -4.05 -1.92
C THR A 71 -0.98 -2.83 -2.60
N LEU A 72 -0.17 -2.11 -1.86
CA LEU A 72 0.78 -1.17 -2.44
C LEU A 72 1.64 -1.90 -3.48
N SER A 73 2.09 -1.19 -4.52
CA SER A 73 2.92 -1.76 -5.60
C SER A 73 4.04 -2.66 -5.08
N SER A 74 4.14 -3.86 -5.64
CA SER A 74 5.25 -4.79 -5.38
C SER A 74 6.62 -4.24 -5.80
N GLY A 75 6.64 -3.23 -6.67
CA GLY A 75 7.86 -2.53 -7.08
C GLY A 75 8.50 -1.69 -5.97
N ILE A 76 7.74 -1.34 -4.92
CA ILE A 76 8.23 -0.48 -3.83
C ILE A 76 8.02 -1.07 -2.43
N SER A 77 7.26 -2.15 -2.29
CA SER A 77 6.99 -2.80 -1.00
C SER A 77 6.85 -4.32 -1.14
N GLY A 78 7.43 -5.05 -0.19
CA GLY A 78 7.25 -6.50 -0.07
C GLY A 78 5.93 -6.92 0.61
N SER A 79 5.04 -6.00 0.94
CA SER A 79 3.80 -6.27 1.69
C SER A 79 2.87 -7.28 1.02
N ILE A 80 2.90 -7.37 -0.32
CA ILE A 80 2.13 -8.38 -1.06
C ILE A 80 2.51 -9.82 -0.65
N ASN A 81 3.78 -10.09 -0.35
CA ASN A 81 4.22 -11.41 0.08
C ASN A 81 3.60 -11.76 1.44
N SER A 82 3.61 -10.82 2.38
CA SER A 82 2.95 -10.97 3.68
C SER A 82 1.43 -11.16 3.55
N ALA A 83 0.79 -10.42 2.65
CA ALA A 83 -0.64 -10.55 2.38
C ALA A 83 -0.99 -11.94 1.79
N ASN A 84 -0.15 -12.48 0.91
CA ASN A 84 -0.33 -13.83 0.36
C ASN A 84 -0.13 -14.92 1.42
N VAL A 85 0.80 -14.76 2.35
CA VAL A 85 0.94 -15.67 3.51
C VAL A 85 -0.33 -15.64 4.36
N ALA A 86 -0.84 -14.44 4.69
CA ALA A 86 -2.08 -14.28 5.44
C ALA A 86 -3.28 -14.88 4.70
N LYS A 87 -3.37 -14.68 3.37
CA LYS A 87 -4.39 -15.33 2.53
C LYS A 87 -4.42 -16.83 2.75
N THR A 88 -3.26 -17.51 2.59
CA THR A 88 -3.17 -18.97 2.76
C THR A 88 -3.64 -19.40 4.14
N GLN A 89 -3.17 -18.73 5.20
CA GLN A 89 -3.57 -19.05 6.58
C GLN A 89 -5.07 -18.83 6.83
N MET A 90 -5.64 -17.79 6.24
CA MET A 90 -7.05 -17.48 6.42
C MET A 90 -7.95 -18.41 5.60
N GLU A 91 -7.57 -18.81 4.40
CA GLU A 91 -8.34 -19.78 3.60
C GLU A 91 -8.28 -21.19 4.19
N GLU A 92 -7.15 -21.58 4.83
CA GLU A 92 -7.09 -22.82 5.63
C GLU A 92 -8.02 -22.79 6.84
N LYS A 93 -8.12 -21.63 7.52
CA LYS A 93 -8.96 -21.46 8.70
C LYS A 93 -10.45 -21.30 8.36
N TYR A 94 -10.76 -20.74 7.19
CA TYR A 94 -12.11 -20.43 6.69
C TYR A 94 -12.30 -21.01 5.28
N PRO A 95 -12.39 -22.35 5.13
CA PRO A 95 -12.35 -23.02 3.81
C PRO A 95 -13.53 -22.66 2.89
N ASP A 96 -14.64 -22.17 3.46
CA ASP A 96 -15.81 -21.70 2.70
C ASP A 96 -15.69 -20.22 2.28
N ARG A 97 -14.59 -19.58 2.58
CA ARG A 97 -14.36 -18.16 2.29
C ARG A 97 -13.15 -17.98 1.37
N ARG A 98 -13.10 -16.85 0.68
CA ARG A 98 -12.02 -16.52 -0.25
C ARG A 98 -11.34 -15.21 0.12
N VAL A 99 -10.04 -15.19 -0.09
CA VAL A 99 -9.22 -13.98 -0.01
C VAL A 99 -8.52 -13.80 -1.35
N MET A 100 -8.82 -12.72 -2.04
CA MET A 100 -8.09 -12.33 -3.24
C MET A 100 -7.15 -11.17 -2.93
N VAL A 101 -5.86 -11.37 -3.21
CA VAL A 101 -4.82 -10.34 -3.04
C VAL A 101 -4.39 -9.88 -4.42
N VAL A 102 -4.51 -8.59 -4.68
CA VAL A 102 -4.17 -7.97 -5.97
C VAL A 102 -3.09 -6.92 -5.77
N ASP A 103 -2.00 -7.06 -6.52
CA ASP A 103 -0.98 -6.02 -6.63
C ASP A 103 -1.53 -4.84 -7.42
N SER A 104 -1.63 -3.70 -6.80
CA SER A 104 -2.16 -2.51 -7.47
C SER A 104 -1.21 -1.93 -8.52
N LEU A 105 0.09 -2.22 -8.45
CA LEU A 105 1.16 -1.53 -9.17
C LEU A 105 1.08 0.00 -9.01
N ALA A 106 0.50 0.47 -7.92
CA ALA A 106 0.21 1.86 -7.66
C ALA A 106 0.68 2.29 -6.26
N ALA A 107 0.77 3.59 -6.06
CA ALA A 107 1.08 4.21 -4.78
C ALA A 107 0.27 5.52 -4.60
N SER A 108 0.21 6.02 -3.35
CA SER A 108 -0.38 7.32 -3.02
C SER A 108 -1.79 7.50 -3.61
N SER A 109 -2.06 8.63 -4.25
CA SER A 109 -3.37 8.95 -4.85
C SER A 109 -3.81 7.96 -5.92
N GLY A 110 -2.89 7.40 -6.72
CA GLY A 110 -3.22 6.38 -7.71
C GLY A 110 -3.70 5.08 -7.07
N TYR A 111 -3.09 4.67 -5.96
CA TYR A 111 -3.60 3.55 -5.16
C TYR A 111 -5.02 3.84 -4.63
N GLY A 112 -5.24 5.04 -4.11
CA GLY A 112 -6.56 5.48 -3.64
C GLY A 112 -7.63 5.45 -4.73
N MET A 113 -7.31 5.88 -5.95
CA MET A 113 -8.22 5.81 -7.10
C MET A 113 -8.62 4.37 -7.45
N LEU A 114 -7.68 3.41 -7.39
CA LEU A 114 -8.01 2.00 -7.61
C LEU A 114 -8.91 1.44 -6.51
N VAL A 115 -8.69 1.82 -5.24
CA VAL A 115 -9.55 1.44 -4.13
C VAL A 115 -10.96 1.99 -4.32
N GLU A 116 -11.10 3.27 -4.68
CA GLU A 116 -12.39 3.91 -4.95
C GLU A 116 -13.12 3.21 -6.09
N GLN A 117 -12.45 2.96 -7.21
CA GLN A 117 -13.05 2.24 -8.34
C GLN A 117 -13.46 0.81 -7.97
N THR A 118 -12.67 0.13 -7.13
CA THR A 118 -13.02 -1.20 -6.62
C THR A 118 -14.33 -1.18 -5.83
N LEU A 119 -14.55 -0.15 -5.03
CA LEU A 119 -15.81 0.04 -4.30
C LEU A 119 -16.99 0.35 -5.22
N GLU A 120 -16.77 1.16 -6.24
CA GLU A 120 -17.80 1.44 -7.25
C GLU A 120 -18.21 0.18 -8.03
N ASN A 121 -17.23 -0.63 -8.43
CA ASN A 121 -17.47 -1.91 -9.08
C ASN A 121 -18.28 -2.86 -8.17
N GLN A 122 -17.94 -2.93 -6.89
CA GLN A 122 -18.69 -3.71 -5.90
C GLN A 122 -20.12 -3.21 -5.76
N ARG A 123 -20.34 -1.89 -5.68
CA ARG A 123 -21.68 -1.29 -5.61
C ARG A 123 -22.49 -1.54 -6.89
N ALA A 124 -21.82 -1.63 -8.03
CA ALA A 124 -22.42 -1.99 -9.31
C ALA A 124 -22.77 -3.49 -9.44
N GLY A 125 -22.42 -4.31 -8.42
CA GLY A 125 -22.77 -5.72 -8.36
C GLY A 125 -21.73 -6.66 -8.96
N MET A 126 -20.51 -6.20 -9.25
CA MET A 126 -19.42 -7.09 -9.68
C MET A 126 -19.10 -8.12 -8.58
N SER A 127 -18.90 -9.36 -8.99
CA SER A 127 -18.40 -10.42 -8.12
C SER A 127 -16.95 -10.14 -7.69
N LEU A 128 -16.48 -10.86 -6.68
CA LEU A 128 -15.10 -10.77 -6.17
C LEU A 128 -14.09 -10.99 -7.32
N GLU A 129 -14.30 -12.04 -8.09
CA GLU A 129 -13.43 -12.45 -9.21
C GLU A 129 -13.44 -11.44 -10.36
N GLU A 130 -14.62 -10.96 -10.75
CA GLU A 130 -14.76 -9.95 -11.79
C GLU A 130 -14.06 -8.64 -11.40
N ASN A 131 -14.25 -8.21 -10.16
CA ASN A 131 -13.63 -6.99 -9.66
C ASN A 131 -12.10 -7.12 -9.57
N ALA A 132 -11.59 -8.24 -9.07
CA ALA A 132 -10.16 -8.52 -9.07
C ALA A 132 -9.56 -8.55 -10.49
N ALA A 133 -10.24 -9.20 -11.42
CA ALA A 133 -9.83 -9.26 -12.83
C ALA A 133 -9.86 -7.87 -13.48
N TRP A 134 -10.87 -7.05 -13.15
CA TRP A 134 -10.97 -5.69 -13.63
C TRP A 134 -9.76 -4.85 -13.19
N ILE A 135 -9.36 -4.93 -11.91
CA ILE A 135 -8.19 -4.21 -11.39
C ILE A 135 -6.93 -4.62 -12.14
N VAL A 136 -6.71 -5.92 -12.30
CA VAL A 136 -5.53 -6.45 -13.02
C VAL A 136 -5.47 -5.94 -14.45
N ALA A 137 -6.61 -5.86 -15.14
CA ALA A 137 -6.69 -5.37 -16.51
C ALA A 137 -6.44 -3.85 -16.63
N HIS A 138 -6.83 -3.06 -15.60
CA HIS A 138 -6.84 -1.61 -15.70
C HIS A 138 -5.72 -0.91 -14.91
N ARG A 139 -5.07 -1.57 -13.94
CA ARG A 139 -4.02 -0.96 -13.10
C ARG A 139 -2.89 -0.30 -13.90
N ASN A 140 -2.58 -0.82 -15.09
CA ASN A 140 -1.53 -0.27 -15.97
C ASN A 140 -2.02 0.93 -16.82
N THR A 141 -3.31 1.23 -16.83
CA THR A 141 -3.84 2.43 -17.50
C THR A 141 -3.81 3.65 -16.59
N LEU A 142 -3.51 3.45 -15.31
CA LEU A 142 -3.36 4.53 -14.34
C LEU A 142 -1.94 5.10 -14.43
N HIS A 143 -1.83 6.36 -14.81
CA HIS A 143 -0.54 7.04 -14.94
C HIS A 143 -0.23 7.83 -13.68
N HIS A 144 0.95 7.57 -13.10
CA HIS A 144 1.47 8.31 -11.94
C HIS A 144 2.48 9.34 -12.41
N TRP A 145 2.19 10.61 -12.14
CA TRP A 145 3.11 11.71 -12.40
C TRP A 145 3.51 12.37 -11.09
N PHE A 146 4.78 12.34 -10.78
CA PHE A 146 5.31 13.03 -9.61
C PHE A 146 6.69 13.62 -9.95
N PHE A 147 7.12 14.59 -9.17
CA PHE A 147 8.46 15.13 -9.27
C PHE A 147 9.10 15.20 -7.88
N SER A 148 10.42 15.18 -7.85
CA SER A 148 11.19 15.38 -6.64
C SER A 148 12.39 16.25 -6.97
N THR A 149 12.72 17.14 -6.05
CA THR A 149 13.92 18.00 -6.16
C THR A 149 15.18 17.33 -5.64
N ASP A 150 15.03 16.23 -4.87
CA ASP A 150 16.14 15.48 -4.27
C ASP A 150 15.76 13.99 -4.18
N LEU A 151 16.67 13.12 -4.58
CA LEU A 151 16.51 11.67 -4.55
C LEU A 151 17.12 11.01 -3.30
N THR A 152 17.72 11.78 -2.42
CA THR A 152 18.45 11.25 -1.25
C THR A 152 17.59 10.29 -0.42
N SER A 153 16.34 10.65 -0.15
CA SER A 153 15.41 9.82 0.62
C SER A 153 15.05 8.51 -0.10
N TYR A 154 14.88 8.54 -1.42
CA TYR A 154 14.60 7.34 -2.22
C TYR A 154 15.78 6.37 -2.27
N ILE A 155 17.01 6.91 -2.38
CA ILE A 155 18.25 6.13 -2.37
C ILE A 155 18.46 5.51 -0.98
N ARG A 156 18.29 6.28 0.09
CA ARG A 156 18.39 5.80 1.48
C ARG A 156 17.37 4.71 1.79
N GLY A 157 16.14 4.89 1.29
CA GLY A 157 15.07 3.91 1.42
C GLY A 157 15.23 2.66 0.53
N GLY A 158 16.21 2.65 -0.39
CA GLY A 158 16.46 1.52 -1.29
C GLY A 158 15.46 1.40 -2.45
N ARG A 159 14.66 2.44 -2.74
CA ARG A 159 13.71 2.48 -3.88
C ARG A 159 14.35 2.99 -5.16
N VAL A 160 15.50 3.64 -5.06
CA VAL A 160 16.33 4.07 -6.20
C VAL A 160 17.77 3.60 -5.96
N SER A 161 18.40 3.02 -6.99
CA SER A 161 19.80 2.62 -6.87
C SER A 161 20.73 3.83 -6.83
N LYS A 162 21.87 3.74 -6.15
CA LYS A 162 22.88 4.82 -6.13
C LYS A 162 23.39 5.19 -7.51
N THR A 163 23.47 4.22 -8.41
CA THR A 163 23.87 4.42 -9.82
C THR A 163 22.83 5.17 -10.63
N ALA A 164 21.54 4.88 -10.43
CA ALA A 164 20.46 5.63 -11.06
C ALA A 164 20.44 7.10 -10.58
N GLY A 165 20.61 7.34 -9.28
CA GLY A 165 20.69 8.70 -8.72
C GLY A 165 21.86 9.54 -9.22
N PHE A 166 22.96 8.91 -9.69
CA PHE A 166 24.10 9.64 -10.27
C PHE A 166 23.84 10.06 -11.74
N SER A 167 23.07 9.29 -12.50
CA SER A 167 22.77 9.60 -13.91
C SER A 167 21.64 10.62 -14.08
N GLU A 168 20.87 10.91 -13.03
CA GLU A 168 19.66 11.74 -13.08
C GLU A 168 19.84 13.23 -12.81
N ARG A 169 21.05 13.76 -12.86
CA ARG A 169 21.19 15.23 -13.02
C ARG A 169 20.60 15.74 -14.34
N CYS A 170 20.02 14.86 -15.17
CA CYS A 170 19.52 15.18 -16.51
C CYS A 170 18.17 14.54 -16.88
N SER A 171 17.17 14.53 -16.07
CA SER A 171 15.76 14.12 -16.33
C SER A 171 15.32 12.80 -15.73
N ILE A 172 14.30 12.89 -14.88
CA ILE A 172 13.71 11.76 -14.16
C ILE A 172 12.43 11.35 -14.89
N SER A 173 12.41 10.14 -15.44
CA SER A 173 11.20 9.38 -15.71
C SER A 173 11.32 8.06 -14.95
N VAL A 174 10.62 7.93 -13.84
CA VAL A 174 10.48 6.64 -13.13
C VAL A 174 9.17 6.01 -13.57
N ARG A 175 9.24 4.86 -14.25
CA ARG A 175 8.07 4.00 -14.47
C ARG A 175 7.95 3.10 -13.25
N CYS A 176 6.85 3.21 -12.52
CA CYS A 176 6.39 2.18 -11.57
C CYS A 176 5.86 0.97 -12.32
#